data_7a7b2ecd0a4932d29a1e371ecfef1ff3
#
_entry.id   7a7b2ecd0a4932d29a1e371ecfef1ff3
#
_cell.length_a   1.000
_cell.length_b   1.000
_cell.length_c   1.000
_cell.angle_alpha   90.00
_cell.angle_beta   90.00
_cell.angle_gamma   90.00
#
_symmetry.space_group_name_H-M   'P 1'
#
loop_
_entity.id
_entity.type
_entity.pdbx_description
1 polymer ?
#
loop_
_entity_poly.entity_id
_entity_poly.type
_entity_poly.pdbx_seq_one_letter_code
_entity_poly.pdbx_strand_id
1 'polypeptide(L)'
;NNPVSGMAIATLLIATVILKITGDGGVHGMQGAIAIGSIICIVAAISGDTSQDLKTGYLLGATPKKQQYGEVIGVVASAFAIGGTLYLLDTAWGFGSEELAAPQATLMKMIIEGVMDANLPWTLVFIGVFTAIIVEILGIPVLPFAIGVYLPVQLNACIMVGGIVRLVFDKMKKEEKEKEKIVSDGILFCSGMIAGEGLVGILLALLAVAGVDKAIDISGILNLTTPWAEIGSLVIFALVVLSLLKFSVWRKAKKEQL
;
A
#
# COMPACT_ATOMS: atom_id res chain seq x y z
N ASN A 1 -0.97 14.64 3.12
CA ASN A 1 -1.85 13.58 3.60
C ASN A 1 -3.14 13.55 2.80
N ASN A 2 -3.22 12.61 1.88
CA ASN A 2 -4.39 12.42 1.03
C ASN A 2 -5.13 11.15 1.49
N PRO A 3 -6.35 11.25 2.05
CA PRO A 3 -7.10 10.10 2.57
C PRO A 3 -7.76 9.28 1.44
N VAL A 4 -6.98 8.83 0.47
CA VAL A 4 -7.46 8.14 -0.74
C VAL A 4 -8.33 6.94 -0.38
N SER A 5 -7.92 6.10 0.56
CA SER A 5 -8.67 4.91 0.97
C SER A 5 -10.06 5.24 1.52
N GLY A 6 -10.16 6.23 2.41
CA GLY A 6 -11.44 6.64 2.98
C GLY A 6 -12.37 7.27 1.95
N MET A 7 -11.83 8.12 1.07
CA MET A 7 -12.59 8.74 0.00
C MET A 7 -13.09 7.71 -1.03
N ALA A 8 -12.24 6.75 -1.41
CA ALA A 8 -12.61 5.70 -2.34
C ALA A 8 -13.75 4.82 -1.79
N ILE A 9 -13.65 4.38 -0.52
CA ILE A 9 -14.68 3.54 0.11
C ILE A 9 -16.00 4.31 0.26
N ALA A 10 -15.95 5.55 0.74
CA ALA A 10 -17.14 6.38 0.91
C ALA A 10 -17.84 6.63 -0.43
N THR A 11 -17.09 7.00 -1.47
CA THR A 11 -17.63 7.24 -2.81
C THR A 11 -18.20 5.97 -3.42
N LEU A 12 -17.51 4.85 -3.28
CA LEU A 12 -17.97 3.57 -3.77
C LEU A 12 -19.31 3.18 -3.13
N LEU A 13 -19.42 3.33 -1.81
CA LEU A 13 -20.65 3.03 -1.08
C LEU A 13 -21.81 3.95 -1.53
N ILE A 14 -21.56 5.25 -1.64
CA ILE A 14 -22.58 6.22 -2.09
C ILE A 14 -23.00 5.92 -3.54
N ALA A 15 -22.04 5.69 -4.44
CA ALA A 15 -22.32 5.38 -5.84
C ALA A 15 -23.14 4.09 -5.97
N THR A 16 -22.79 3.05 -5.19
CA THR A 16 -23.49 1.78 -5.20
C THR A 16 -24.93 1.93 -4.71
N VAL A 17 -25.16 2.71 -3.65
CA VAL A 17 -26.49 2.99 -3.13
C VAL A 17 -27.33 3.77 -4.14
N ILE A 18 -26.75 4.80 -4.77
CA ILE A 18 -27.46 5.61 -5.80
C ILE A 18 -27.85 4.72 -6.98
N LEU A 19 -26.93 3.95 -7.54
CA LEU A 19 -27.20 3.05 -8.67
C LEU A 19 -28.28 2.02 -8.33
N LYS A 20 -28.28 1.49 -7.14
CA LYS A 20 -29.34 0.58 -6.68
C LYS A 20 -30.70 1.27 -6.62
N ILE A 21 -30.78 2.49 -6.10
CA ILE A 21 -32.05 3.26 -6.00
C ILE A 21 -32.55 3.66 -7.39
N THR A 22 -31.67 3.97 -8.33
CA THR A 22 -32.03 4.34 -9.70
C THR A 22 -32.48 3.16 -10.56
N GLY A 23 -32.39 1.94 -10.03
CA GLY A 23 -32.82 0.73 -10.71
C GLY A 23 -31.72 0.04 -11.54
N ASP A 24 -30.53 0.58 -11.59
CA ASP A 24 -29.34 -0.06 -12.18
C ASP A 24 -28.74 -1.09 -11.23
N GLY A 25 -29.51 -2.13 -10.91
CA GLY A 25 -29.07 -3.24 -10.10
C GLY A 25 -28.31 -4.32 -10.89
N GLY A 26 -27.81 -5.32 -10.18
CA GLY A 26 -27.12 -6.45 -10.80
C GLY A 26 -25.71 -6.11 -11.30
N VAL A 27 -25.21 -6.89 -12.26
CA VAL A 27 -23.82 -6.83 -12.74
C VAL A 27 -23.46 -5.46 -13.34
N HIS A 28 -24.36 -4.86 -14.11
CA HIS A 28 -24.12 -3.54 -14.70
C HIS A 28 -24.00 -2.43 -13.66
N GLY A 29 -24.84 -2.44 -12.64
CA GLY A 29 -24.74 -1.50 -11.52
C GLY A 29 -23.45 -1.69 -10.72
N MET A 30 -23.02 -2.94 -10.51
CA MET A 30 -21.74 -3.23 -9.84
C MET A 30 -20.56 -2.70 -10.65
N GLN A 31 -20.54 -2.91 -11.96
CA GLN A 31 -19.50 -2.38 -12.85
C GLN A 31 -19.48 -0.85 -12.86
N GLY A 32 -20.67 -0.22 -12.90
CA GLY A 32 -20.81 1.24 -12.81
C GLY A 32 -20.27 1.80 -11.50
N ALA A 33 -20.57 1.15 -10.37
CA ALA A 33 -20.07 1.55 -9.06
C ALA A 33 -18.54 1.46 -8.98
N ILE A 34 -17.95 0.36 -9.49
CA ILE A 34 -16.49 0.20 -9.55
C ILE A 34 -15.85 1.28 -10.43
N ALA A 35 -16.43 1.57 -11.59
CA ALA A 35 -15.91 2.58 -12.49
C ALA A 35 -15.92 3.98 -11.83
N ILE A 36 -17.02 4.36 -11.19
CA ILE A 36 -17.12 5.63 -10.45
C ILE A 36 -16.11 5.68 -9.31
N GLY A 37 -16.04 4.64 -8.49
CA GLY A 37 -15.09 4.55 -7.39
C GLY A 37 -13.64 4.63 -7.85
N SER A 38 -13.30 3.98 -8.96
CA SER A 38 -11.97 4.02 -9.56
C SER A 38 -11.60 5.41 -10.06
N ILE A 39 -12.52 6.09 -10.76
CA ILE A 39 -12.30 7.46 -11.24
C ILE A 39 -12.02 8.40 -10.06
N ILE A 40 -12.84 8.36 -9.02
CA ILE A 40 -12.67 9.22 -7.85
C ILE A 40 -11.35 8.90 -7.11
N CYS A 41 -10.99 7.62 -7.01
CA CYS A 41 -9.72 7.20 -6.40
C CYS A 41 -8.52 7.77 -7.17
N ILE A 42 -8.55 7.69 -8.51
CA ILE A 42 -7.51 8.24 -9.38
C ILE A 42 -7.44 9.77 -9.25
N VAL A 43 -8.58 10.46 -9.28
CA VAL A 43 -8.62 11.92 -9.11
C VAL A 43 -8.04 12.34 -7.76
N ALA A 44 -8.41 11.64 -6.67
CA ALA A 44 -7.88 11.92 -5.34
C ALA A 44 -6.36 11.69 -5.25
N ALA A 45 -5.86 10.60 -5.84
CA ALA A 45 -4.42 10.29 -5.85
C ALA A 45 -3.65 11.34 -6.66
N ILE A 46 -4.03 11.58 -7.91
CA ILE A 46 -3.35 12.53 -8.79
C ILE A 46 -3.36 13.95 -8.22
N SER A 47 -4.47 14.39 -7.60
CA SER A 47 -4.52 15.72 -7.00
C SER A 47 -3.50 15.91 -5.88
N GLY A 48 -3.28 14.85 -5.07
CA GLY A 48 -2.25 14.83 -4.03
C GLY A 48 -0.85 14.87 -4.61
N ASP A 49 -0.57 14.02 -5.59
CA ASP A 49 0.73 13.90 -6.25
C ASP A 49 1.11 15.19 -6.97
N THR A 50 0.21 15.74 -7.79
CA THR A 50 0.40 17.04 -8.46
C THR A 50 0.68 18.17 -7.47
N SER A 51 -0.03 18.21 -6.34
CA SER A 51 0.20 19.24 -5.32
C SER A 51 1.59 19.13 -4.70
N GLN A 52 2.08 17.93 -4.45
CA GLN A 52 3.42 17.68 -3.92
C GLN A 52 4.51 18.01 -4.92
N ASP A 53 4.33 17.60 -6.17
CA ASP A 53 5.27 17.86 -7.26
C ASP A 53 5.40 19.36 -7.55
N LEU A 54 4.29 20.07 -7.65
CA LEU A 54 4.30 21.53 -7.85
C LEU A 54 4.93 22.27 -6.67
N LYS A 55 4.71 21.78 -5.42
CA LYS A 55 5.36 22.37 -4.25
C LYS A 55 6.87 22.15 -4.27
N THR A 56 7.30 20.95 -4.61
CA THR A 56 8.73 20.62 -4.76
C THR A 56 9.36 21.47 -5.86
N GLY A 57 8.71 21.57 -7.00
CA GLY A 57 9.15 22.40 -8.10
C GLY A 57 9.23 23.88 -7.75
N TYR A 58 8.27 24.38 -7.01
CA TYR A 58 8.31 25.76 -6.51
C TYR A 58 9.55 26.04 -5.65
N LEU A 59 9.88 25.11 -4.75
CA LEU A 59 11.07 25.23 -3.89
C LEU A 59 12.39 25.21 -4.68
N LEU A 60 12.40 24.49 -5.81
CA LEU A 60 13.56 24.37 -6.70
C LEU A 60 13.59 25.43 -7.81
N GLY A 61 12.59 26.31 -7.90
CA GLY A 61 12.48 27.34 -8.95
C GLY A 61 12.08 26.78 -10.33
N ALA A 62 11.45 25.60 -10.37
CA ALA A 62 10.96 25.01 -11.61
C ALA A 62 9.73 25.74 -12.15
N THR A 63 9.51 25.67 -13.48
CA THR A 63 8.35 26.28 -14.13
C THR A 63 7.12 25.37 -13.98
N PRO A 64 6.05 25.76 -13.28
CA PRO A 64 4.88 24.91 -13.03
C PRO A 64 4.26 24.35 -14.32
N LYS A 65 4.13 25.17 -15.35
CA LYS A 65 3.60 24.76 -16.66
C LYS A 65 4.34 23.56 -17.27
N LYS A 66 5.67 23.53 -17.16
CA LYS A 66 6.48 22.43 -17.70
C LYS A 66 6.32 21.15 -16.88
N GLN A 67 6.17 21.28 -15.57
CA GLN A 67 5.88 20.15 -14.69
C GLN A 67 4.53 19.52 -15.03
N GLN A 68 3.48 20.31 -15.17
CA GLN A 68 2.15 19.81 -15.52
C GLN A 68 2.11 19.08 -16.87
N TYR A 69 2.86 19.56 -17.87
CA TYR A 69 3.00 18.82 -19.13
C TYR A 69 3.71 17.47 -18.92
N GLY A 70 4.75 17.44 -18.09
CA GLY A 70 5.43 16.20 -17.73
C GLY A 70 4.50 15.21 -17.01
N GLU A 71 3.71 15.70 -16.07
CA GLU A 71 2.71 14.90 -15.35
C GLU A 71 1.66 14.27 -16.29
N VAL A 72 1.10 15.06 -17.22
CA VAL A 72 0.14 14.54 -18.19
C VAL A 72 0.74 13.44 -19.06
N ILE A 73 1.96 13.63 -19.56
CA ILE A 73 2.68 12.59 -20.34
C ILE A 73 2.93 11.36 -19.47
N GLY A 74 3.35 11.57 -18.21
CA GLY A 74 3.57 10.50 -17.24
C GLY A 74 2.30 9.70 -16.95
N VAL A 75 1.18 10.36 -16.73
CA VAL A 75 -0.12 9.70 -16.49
C VAL A 75 -0.55 8.84 -17.68
N VAL A 76 -0.42 9.35 -18.90
CA VAL A 76 -0.76 8.57 -20.11
C VAL A 76 0.13 7.35 -20.25
N ALA A 77 1.44 7.51 -20.10
CA ALA A 77 2.39 6.39 -20.17
C ALA A 77 2.12 5.35 -19.06
N SER A 78 1.87 5.83 -17.83
CA SER A 78 1.54 4.96 -16.69
C SER A 78 0.25 4.19 -16.87
N ALA A 79 -0.77 4.80 -17.49
CA ALA A 79 -2.04 4.11 -17.73
C ALA A 79 -1.87 2.84 -18.59
N PHE A 80 -1.04 2.91 -19.63
CA PHE A 80 -0.71 1.74 -20.45
C PHE A 80 0.13 0.73 -19.65
N ALA A 81 1.14 1.19 -18.92
CA ALA A 81 2.01 0.31 -18.13
C ALA A 81 1.23 -0.40 -17.02
N ILE A 82 0.35 0.30 -16.30
CA ILE A 82 -0.47 -0.27 -15.23
C ILE A 82 -1.44 -1.30 -15.79
N GLY A 83 -2.12 -1.00 -16.90
CA GLY A 83 -3.03 -1.96 -17.54
C GLY A 83 -2.32 -3.27 -17.91
N GLY A 84 -1.14 -3.18 -18.50
CA GLY A 84 -0.31 -4.34 -18.81
C GLY A 84 0.15 -5.09 -17.56
N THR A 85 0.56 -4.37 -16.52
CA THR A 85 0.99 -4.97 -15.24
C THR A 85 -0.15 -5.70 -14.53
N LEU A 86 -1.34 -5.10 -14.47
CA LEU A 86 -2.51 -5.75 -13.85
C LEU A 86 -2.89 -7.04 -14.60
N TYR A 87 -2.90 -7.00 -15.93
CA TYR A 87 -3.15 -8.20 -16.73
C TYR A 87 -2.10 -9.29 -16.49
N LEU A 88 -0.83 -8.90 -16.40
CA LEU A 88 0.28 -9.81 -16.12
C LEU A 88 0.13 -10.47 -14.74
N LEU A 89 -0.16 -9.69 -13.69
CA LEU A 89 -0.31 -10.18 -12.32
C LEU A 89 -1.52 -11.11 -12.18
N ASP A 90 -2.63 -10.76 -12.83
CA ASP A 90 -3.82 -11.62 -12.85
C ASP A 90 -3.56 -12.96 -13.56
N THR A 91 -2.82 -12.93 -14.67
CA THR A 91 -2.45 -14.13 -15.40
C THR A 91 -1.45 -15.00 -14.64
N ALA A 92 -0.52 -14.40 -13.89
CA ALA A 92 0.50 -15.11 -13.14
C ALA A 92 -0.07 -15.82 -11.91
N TRP A 93 -0.83 -15.11 -11.08
CA TRP A 93 -1.27 -15.58 -9.77
C TRP A 93 -2.77 -15.47 -9.50
N GLY A 94 -3.47 -14.57 -10.20
CA GLY A 94 -4.87 -14.23 -9.94
C GLY A 94 -5.05 -13.36 -8.69
N PHE A 95 -5.87 -12.32 -8.79
CA PHE A 95 -6.16 -11.44 -7.64
C PHE A 95 -6.98 -12.18 -6.58
N GLY A 96 -6.55 -12.07 -5.32
CA GLY A 96 -7.19 -12.72 -4.16
C GLY A 96 -6.67 -14.12 -3.86
N SER A 97 -5.62 -14.58 -4.55
CA SER A 97 -4.87 -15.80 -4.19
C SER A 97 -4.00 -15.58 -2.93
N GLU A 98 -3.38 -16.65 -2.44
CA GLU A 98 -2.42 -16.54 -1.33
C GLU A 98 -1.16 -15.76 -1.72
N GLU A 99 -0.73 -15.89 -2.98
CA GLU A 99 0.43 -15.20 -3.55
C GLU A 99 0.15 -13.72 -3.85
N LEU A 100 -1.07 -13.40 -4.29
CA LEU A 100 -1.50 -12.05 -4.63
C LEU A 100 -2.75 -11.67 -3.84
N ALA A 101 -2.62 -11.64 -2.53
CA ALA A 101 -3.69 -11.19 -1.65
C ALA A 101 -3.99 -9.71 -1.90
N ALA A 102 -5.19 -9.40 -2.39
CA ALA A 102 -5.66 -8.04 -2.65
C ALA A 102 -6.75 -7.65 -1.61
N PRO A 103 -6.39 -7.45 -0.32
CA PRO A 103 -7.37 -7.32 0.75
C PRO A 103 -8.29 -6.11 0.55
N GLN A 104 -7.77 -5.03 -0.02
CA GLN A 104 -8.56 -3.83 -0.27
C GLN A 104 -9.55 -4.00 -1.42
N ALA A 105 -9.15 -4.69 -2.49
CA ALA A 105 -10.05 -5.04 -3.60
C ALA A 105 -11.15 -5.99 -3.14
N THR A 106 -10.81 -6.98 -2.33
CA THR A 106 -11.76 -7.91 -1.72
C THR A 106 -12.77 -7.18 -0.82
N LEU A 107 -12.32 -6.24 0.01
CA LEU A 107 -13.19 -5.41 0.83
C LEU A 107 -14.17 -4.59 -0.03
N MET A 108 -13.68 -3.95 -1.08
CA MET A 108 -14.53 -3.16 -1.99
C MET A 108 -15.55 -4.04 -2.71
N LYS A 109 -15.15 -5.23 -3.17
CA LYS A 109 -16.06 -6.21 -3.76
C LYS A 109 -17.18 -6.58 -2.78
N MET A 110 -16.85 -6.92 -1.54
CA MET A 110 -17.82 -7.28 -0.51
C MET A 110 -18.81 -6.14 -0.21
N ILE A 111 -18.36 -4.89 -0.21
CA ILE A 111 -19.23 -3.72 -0.01
C ILE A 111 -20.22 -3.60 -1.18
N ILE A 112 -19.75 -3.69 -2.41
CA ILE A 112 -20.61 -3.56 -3.60
C ILE A 112 -21.64 -4.67 -3.64
N GLU A 113 -21.20 -5.92 -3.52
CA GLU A 113 -22.09 -7.10 -3.52
C GLU A 113 -23.10 -7.01 -2.36
N GLY A 114 -22.62 -6.71 -1.15
CA GLY A 114 -23.47 -6.58 0.02
C GLY A 114 -24.55 -5.50 -0.11
N VAL A 115 -24.23 -4.36 -0.72
CA VAL A 115 -25.22 -3.30 -0.98
C VAL A 115 -26.15 -3.70 -2.12
N MET A 116 -25.63 -4.19 -3.26
CA MET A 116 -26.43 -4.51 -4.44
C MET A 116 -27.40 -5.67 -4.16
N ASP A 117 -26.95 -6.71 -3.51
CA ASP A 117 -27.75 -7.90 -3.19
C ASP A 117 -28.59 -7.73 -1.91
N ALA A 118 -28.50 -6.55 -1.25
CA ALA A 118 -29.15 -6.26 0.03
C ALA A 118 -28.80 -7.27 1.15
N ASN A 119 -27.64 -7.87 1.06
CA ASN A 119 -27.17 -8.92 1.98
C ASN A 119 -25.96 -8.44 2.81
N LEU A 120 -26.00 -7.19 3.27
CA LEU A 120 -24.99 -6.66 4.19
C LEU A 120 -25.16 -7.31 5.57
N PRO A 121 -24.08 -7.74 6.21
CA PRO A 121 -24.10 -8.23 7.58
C PRO A 121 -24.23 -7.04 8.56
N TRP A 122 -25.40 -6.47 8.66
CA TRP A 122 -25.67 -5.25 9.46
C TRP A 122 -25.14 -5.32 10.89
N THR A 123 -25.18 -6.49 11.51
CA THR A 123 -24.63 -6.69 12.85
C THR A 123 -23.13 -6.35 12.89
N LEU A 124 -22.35 -6.84 11.92
CA LEU A 124 -20.92 -6.56 11.84
C LEU A 124 -20.64 -5.09 11.50
N VAL A 125 -21.48 -4.51 10.62
CA VAL A 125 -21.39 -3.08 10.29
C VAL A 125 -21.58 -2.21 11.53
N PHE A 126 -22.62 -2.47 12.34
CA PHE A 126 -22.84 -1.73 13.59
C PHE A 126 -21.73 -1.96 14.62
N ILE A 127 -21.22 -3.18 14.76
CA ILE A 127 -20.06 -3.45 15.61
C ILE A 127 -18.87 -2.59 15.16
N GLY A 128 -18.60 -2.51 13.85
CA GLY A 128 -17.55 -1.67 13.29
C GLY A 128 -17.74 -0.19 13.60
N VAL A 129 -18.96 0.33 13.43
CA VAL A 129 -19.29 1.74 13.73
C VAL A 129 -19.08 2.05 15.22
N PHE A 130 -19.60 1.23 16.12
CA PHE A 130 -19.42 1.45 17.54
C PHE A 130 -17.97 1.30 17.98
N THR A 131 -17.23 0.36 17.40
CA THR A 131 -15.79 0.20 17.64
C THR A 131 -15.03 1.46 17.19
N ALA A 132 -15.34 2.01 16.02
CA ALA A 132 -14.71 3.23 15.54
C ALA A 132 -14.96 4.43 16.48
N ILE A 133 -16.19 4.56 16.98
CA ILE A 133 -16.55 5.61 17.94
C ILE A 133 -15.75 5.45 19.25
N ILE A 134 -15.65 4.22 19.78
CA ILE A 134 -14.90 3.93 21.02
C ILE A 134 -13.41 4.26 20.82
N VAL A 135 -12.83 3.84 19.69
CA VAL A 135 -11.41 4.08 19.35
C VAL A 135 -11.13 5.57 19.26
N GLU A 136 -12.02 6.34 18.64
CA GLU A 136 -11.92 7.81 18.57
C GLU A 136 -11.99 8.47 19.97
N ILE A 137 -12.92 8.04 20.82
CA ILE A 137 -13.03 8.54 22.20
C ILE A 137 -11.76 8.24 23.01
N LEU A 138 -11.10 7.10 22.75
CA LEU A 138 -9.85 6.73 23.40
C LEU A 138 -8.65 7.54 22.86
N GLY A 139 -8.84 8.40 21.87
CA GLY A 139 -7.78 9.20 21.25
C GLY A 139 -6.83 8.38 20.36
N ILE A 140 -7.24 7.20 19.94
CA ILE A 140 -6.47 6.36 19.02
C ILE A 140 -6.88 6.71 17.58
N PRO A 141 -5.93 6.93 16.66
CA PRO A 141 -6.25 7.19 15.26
C PRO A 141 -7.06 6.04 14.65
N VAL A 142 -8.31 6.30 14.24
CA VAL A 142 -9.26 5.27 13.77
C VAL A 142 -8.77 4.58 12.49
N LEU A 143 -8.18 5.34 11.55
CA LEU A 143 -7.75 4.78 10.27
C LEU A 143 -6.63 3.72 10.40
N PRO A 144 -5.52 3.95 11.12
CA PRO A 144 -4.52 2.92 11.37
C PRO A 144 -5.08 1.72 12.13
N PHE A 145 -5.99 1.95 13.09
CA PHE A 145 -6.66 0.87 13.81
C PHE A 145 -7.48 0.00 12.86
N ALA A 146 -8.33 0.62 12.02
CA ALA A 146 -9.14 -0.09 11.04
C ALA A 146 -8.30 -0.90 10.05
N ILE A 147 -7.19 -0.33 9.56
CA ILE A 147 -6.24 -1.03 8.69
C ILE A 147 -5.68 -2.26 9.39
N GLY A 148 -5.30 -2.14 10.66
CA GLY A 148 -4.79 -3.26 11.46
C GLY A 148 -5.81 -4.39 11.67
N VAL A 149 -7.11 -4.08 11.66
CA VAL A 149 -8.17 -5.08 11.81
C VAL A 149 -8.34 -5.94 10.56
N TYR A 150 -8.25 -5.37 9.36
CA TYR A 150 -8.51 -6.13 8.13
C TYR A 150 -7.27 -6.70 7.45
N LEU A 151 -6.08 -6.20 7.76
CA LEU A 151 -4.84 -6.74 7.21
C LEU A 151 -4.48 -8.11 7.82
N PRO A 152 -3.87 -9.00 7.04
CA PRO A 152 -3.32 -10.25 7.56
C PRO A 152 -2.33 -10.03 8.72
N VAL A 153 -2.34 -10.95 9.69
CA VAL A 153 -1.49 -10.87 10.90
C VAL A 153 0.00 -10.78 10.55
N GLN A 154 0.43 -11.45 9.47
CA GLN A 154 1.80 -11.42 8.99
C GLN A 154 2.27 -10.00 8.66
N LEU A 155 1.44 -9.25 7.93
CA LEU A 155 1.73 -7.84 7.57
C LEU A 155 1.72 -6.95 8.82
N ASN A 156 0.73 -7.12 9.69
CA ASN A 156 0.63 -6.37 10.94
C ASN A 156 1.85 -6.60 11.85
N ALA A 157 2.36 -7.82 11.92
CA ALA A 157 3.56 -8.14 12.70
C ALA A 157 4.78 -7.38 12.19
N CYS A 158 4.98 -7.32 10.87
CA CYS A 158 6.08 -6.55 10.26
C CYS A 158 5.94 -5.04 10.54
N ILE A 159 4.72 -4.50 10.41
CA ILE A 159 4.44 -3.09 10.74
C ILE A 159 4.71 -2.80 12.21
N MET A 160 4.34 -3.71 13.13
CA MET A 160 4.62 -3.59 14.55
C MET A 160 6.13 -3.52 14.84
N VAL A 161 6.93 -4.38 14.21
CA VAL A 161 8.39 -4.34 14.34
C VAL A 161 8.94 -2.99 13.86
N GLY A 162 8.47 -2.49 12.72
CA GLY A 162 8.82 -1.15 12.24
C GLY A 162 8.45 -0.05 13.23
N GLY A 163 7.28 -0.13 13.83
CA GLY A 163 6.82 0.78 14.90
C GLY A 163 7.70 0.75 16.14
N ILE A 164 8.14 -0.43 16.57
CA ILE A 164 9.07 -0.60 17.70
C ILE A 164 10.43 0.05 17.37
N VAL A 165 10.96 -0.18 16.16
CA VAL A 165 12.20 0.46 15.70
C VAL A 165 12.08 1.97 15.74
N ARG A 166 10.96 2.52 15.27
CA ARG A 166 10.68 3.95 15.32
C ARG A 166 10.64 4.47 16.74
N LEU A 167 9.95 3.79 17.64
CA LEU A 167 9.86 4.14 19.05
C LEU A 167 11.25 4.15 19.73
N VAL A 168 12.13 3.22 19.35
CA VAL A 168 13.53 3.23 19.83
C VAL A 168 14.24 4.48 19.36
N PHE A 169 14.10 4.88 18.09
CA PHE A 169 14.70 6.11 17.58
C PHE A 169 14.20 7.36 18.30
N ASP A 170 12.91 7.45 18.53
CA ASP A 170 12.31 8.60 19.25
C ASP A 170 12.78 8.70 20.72
N LYS A 171 13.08 7.57 21.36
CA LYS A 171 13.61 7.52 22.75
C LYS A 171 15.12 7.64 22.85
N MET A 172 15.86 7.68 21.75
CA MET A 172 17.33 7.86 21.81
C MET A 172 17.67 9.22 22.42
N LYS A 173 18.69 9.23 23.32
CA LYS A 173 19.23 10.46 23.90
C LYS A 173 20.18 11.16 22.91
N LYS A 174 19.59 11.78 21.88
CA LYS A 174 20.30 12.55 20.85
C LYS A 174 19.64 13.90 20.66
N GLU A 175 20.37 14.85 20.07
CA GLU A 175 19.81 16.14 19.70
C GLU A 175 18.67 15.98 18.69
N GLU A 176 17.67 16.85 18.73
CA GLU A 176 16.46 16.74 17.91
C GLU A 176 16.79 16.70 16.41
N LYS A 177 17.74 17.54 15.96
CA LYS A 177 18.21 17.56 14.58
C LYS A 177 18.85 16.23 14.14
N GLU A 178 19.56 15.56 15.04
CA GLU A 178 20.19 14.27 14.77
C GLU A 178 19.13 13.16 14.67
N LYS A 179 18.11 13.21 15.51
CA LYS A 179 16.96 12.29 15.44
C LYS A 179 16.18 12.45 14.15
N GLU A 180 15.86 13.68 13.75
CA GLU A 180 15.17 13.95 12.49
C GLU A 180 15.96 13.40 11.29
N LYS A 181 17.28 13.56 11.30
CA LYS A 181 18.14 13.01 10.27
C LYS A 181 18.11 11.47 10.23
N ILE A 182 18.23 10.81 11.38
CA ILE A 182 18.17 9.35 11.49
C ILE A 182 16.85 8.82 10.94
N VAL A 183 15.76 9.47 11.30
CA VAL A 183 14.41 9.12 10.82
C VAL A 183 14.29 9.33 9.31
N SER A 184 14.76 10.47 8.82
CA SER A 184 14.73 10.79 7.38
C SER A 184 15.55 9.78 6.57
N ASP A 185 16.77 9.45 7.00
CA ASP A 185 17.61 8.45 6.35
C ASP A 185 16.96 7.05 6.38
N GLY A 186 16.31 6.70 7.49
CA GLY A 186 15.56 5.45 7.61
C GLY A 186 14.36 5.39 6.65
N ILE A 187 13.59 6.47 6.55
CA ILE A 187 12.45 6.57 5.61
C ILE A 187 12.93 6.45 4.17
N LEU A 188 14.03 7.12 3.80
CA LEU A 188 14.60 7.03 2.45
C LEU A 188 15.05 5.59 2.12
N PHE A 189 15.66 4.91 3.07
CA PHE A 189 16.06 3.51 2.92
C PHE A 189 14.83 2.61 2.68
N CYS A 190 13.81 2.73 3.52
CA CYS A 190 12.58 1.96 3.38
C CYS A 190 11.84 2.28 2.06
N SER A 191 11.83 3.54 1.63
CA SER A 191 11.24 3.93 0.33
C SER A 191 11.94 3.25 -0.84
N GLY A 192 13.27 3.14 -0.78
CA GLY A 192 14.05 2.41 -1.77
C GLY A 192 13.71 0.90 -1.79
N MET A 193 13.51 0.31 -0.62
CA MET A 193 13.09 -1.10 -0.51
C MET A 193 11.70 -1.34 -1.11
N ILE A 194 10.73 -0.47 -0.81
CA ILE A 194 9.36 -0.56 -1.35
C ILE A 194 9.37 -0.47 -2.88
N ALA A 195 10.12 0.49 -3.43
CA ALA A 195 10.26 0.62 -4.87
C ALA A 195 10.94 -0.62 -5.49
N GLY A 196 11.98 -1.14 -4.85
CA GLY A 196 12.68 -2.36 -5.29
C GLY A 196 11.78 -3.58 -5.27
N GLU A 197 10.99 -3.77 -4.23
CA GLU A 197 10.02 -4.87 -4.11
C GLU A 197 9.01 -4.83 -5.26
N GLY A 198 8.45 -3.67 -5.57
CA GLY A 198 7.50 -3.53 -6.68
C GLY A 198 8.10 -3.92 -8.03
N LEU A 199 9.34 -3.48 -8.32
CA LEU A 199 10.03 -3.86 -9.56
C LEU A 199 10.35 -5.35 -9.62
N VAL A 200 10.82 -5.94 -8.52
CA VAL A 200 11.11 -7.38 -8.44
C VAL A 200 9.81 -8.18 -8.56
N GLY A 201 8.72 -7.74 -7.96
CA GLY A 201 7.40 -8.38 -8.08
C GLY A 201 6.92 -8.47 -9.54
N ILE A 202 7.06 -7.39 -10.30
CA ILE A 202 6.74 -7.39 -11.74
C ILE A 202 7.66 -8.34 -12.51
N LEU A 203 8.95 -8.34 -12.20
CA LEU A 203 9.92 -9.25 -12.82
C LEU A 203 9.56 -10.71 -12.53
N LEU A 204 9.23 -11.05 -11.29
CA LEU A 204 8.80 -12.39 -10.90
C LEU A 204 7.52 -12.81 -11.62
N ALA A 205 6.55 -11.91 -11.77
CA ALA A 205 5.34 -12.17 -12.53
C ALA A 205 5.63 -12.48 -14.01
N LEU A 206 6.57 -11.75 -14.63
CA LEU A 206 7.03 -12.04 -15.99
C LEU A 206 7.68 -13.42 -16.10
N LEU A 207 8.51 -13.78 -15.13
CA LEU A 207 9.16 -15.10 -15.08
C LEU A 207 8.14 -16.22 -14.86
N ALA A 208 7.11 -15.98 -14.03
CA ALA A 208 6.04 -16.94 -13.77
C ALA A 208 5.22 -17.21 -15.05
N VAL A 209 4.80 -16.17 -15.76
CA VAL A 209 4.09 -16.31 -17.04
C VAL A 209 4.95 -16.97 -18.12
N ALA A 210 6.25 -16.71 -18.13
CA ALA A 210 7.20 -17.36 -19.03
C ALA A 210 7.51 -18.83 -18.64
N GLY A 211 7.04 -19.30 -17.48
CA GLY A 211 7.30 -20.66 -16.98
C GLY A 211 8.74 -20.90 -16.51
N VAL A 212 9.51 -19.83 -16.33
CA VAL A 212 10.92 -19.89 -15.87
C VAL A 212 11.00 -20.02 -14.35
N ASP A 213 9.96 -19.64 -13.64
CA ASP A 213 9.81 -19.75 -12.19
C ASP A 213 10.11 -21.18 -11.70
N LYS A 214 9.56 -22.20 -12.37
CA LYS A 214 9.78 -23.62 -12.06
C LYS A 214 11.22 -24.08 -12.28
N ALA A 215 11.95 -23.44 -13.20
CA ALA A 215 13.35 -23.75 -13.47
C ALA A 215 14.31 -23.16 -12.44
N ILE A 216 13.88 -22.06 -11.80
CA ILE A 216 14.64 -21.34 -10.77
C ILE A 216 14.23 -21.78 -9.35
N ASP A 217 13.13 -22.51 -9.24
CA ASP A 217 12.62 -22.98 -7.95
C ASP A 217 13.62 -23.91 -7.26
N ILE A 218 14.22 -23.39 -6.19
CA ILE A 218 15.15 -24.11 -5.32
C ILE A 218 14.50 -24.63 -4.04
N SER A 219 13.18 -24.49 -3.90
CA SER A 219 12.45 -24.89 -2.69
C SER A 219 12.62 -26.36 -2.37
N GLY A 220 12.67 -27.21 -3.38
CA GLY A 220 12.95 -28.66 -3.23
C GLY A 220 14.38 -28.98 -2.76
N ILE A 221 15.36 -28.13 -3.10
CA ILE A 221 16.76 -28.31 -2.71
C ILE A 221 16.95 -27.85 -1.26
N LEU A 222 16.31 -26.76 -0.86
CA LEU A 222 16.45 -26.16 0.47
C LEU A 222 15.51 -26.77 1.51
N ASN A 223 14.63 -27.71 1.12
CA ASN A 223 13.68 -28.36 2.02
C ASN A 223 12.86 -27.35 2.85
N LEU A 224 12.31 -26.32 2.19
CA LEU A 224 11.68 -25.16 2.81
C LEU A 224 10.37 -25.47 3.57
N THR A 225 9.97 -26.73 3.64
CA THR A 225 8.82 -27.21 4.43
C THR A 225 9.18 -27.58 5.87
N THR A 226 10.44 -27.39 6.28
CA THR A 226 10.92 -27.74 7.61
C THR A 226 10.93 -26.52 8.55
N PRO A 227 10.96 -26.70 9.89
CA PRO A 227 11.13 -25.60 10.85
C PRO A 227 12.36 -24.72 10.59
N TRP A 228 13.36 -25.24 9.90
CA TRP A 228 14.57 -24.51 9.50
C TRP A 228 14.30 -23.41 8.48
N ALA A 229 13.27 -23.57 7.62
CA ALA A 229 12.88 -22.53 6.68
C ALA A 229 12.24 -21.33 7.37
N GLU A 230 11.42 -21.56 8.40
CA GLU A 230 10.83 -20.51 9.21
C GLU A 230 11.91 -19.73 9.97
N ILE A 231 12.89 -20.45 10.54
CA ILE A 231 14.05 -19.83 11.19
C ILE A 231 14.88 -19.04 10.16
N GLY A 232 15.09 -19.58 8.97
CA GLY A 232 15.79 -18.91 7.89
C GLY A 232 15.12 -17.59 7.46
N SER A 233 13.81 -17.59 7.30
CA SER A 233 13.04 -16.39 6.96
C SER A 233 13.13 -15.34 8.08
N LEU A 234 13.07 -15.75 9.34
CA LEU A 234 13.20 -14.87 10.48
C LEU A 234 14.62 -14.26 10.57
N VAL A 235 15.66 -15.05 10.26
CA VAL A 235 17.04 -14.54 10.18
C VAL A 235 17.18 -13.51 9.07
N ILE A 236 16.62 -13.77 7.87
CA ILE A 236 16.66 -12.82 6.76
C ILE A 236 15.92 -11.52 7.15
N PHE A 237 14.75 -11.64 7.77
CA PHE A 237 14.00 -10.48 8.26
C PHE A 237 14.82 -9.68 9.29
N ALA A 238 15.47 -10.35 10.24
CA ALA A 238 16.33 -9.69 11.21
C ALA A 238 17.53 -8.99 10.54
N LEU A 239 18.13 -9.59 9.49
CA LEU A 239 19.18 -8.94 8.70
C LEU A 239 18.68 -7.68 7.98
N VAL A 240 17.47 -7.69 7.47
CA VAL A 240 16.85 -6.49 6.87
C VAL A 240 16.70 -5.39 7.91
N VAL A 241 16.18 -5.71 9.10
CA VAL A 241 16.06 -4.73 10.20
C VAL A 241 17.42 -4.22 10.64
N LEU A 242 18.43 -5.09 10.75
CA LEU A 242 19.80 -4.69 11.08
C LEU A 242 20.42 -3.81 9.99
N SER A 243 20.14 -4.07 8.72
CA SER A 243 20.61 -3.23 7.62
C SER A 243 19.98 -1.82 7.68
N LEU A 244 18.70 -1.73 8.01
CA LEU A 244 18.02 -0.46 8.26
C LEU A 244 18.66 0.31 9.41
N LEU A 245 18.89 -0.35 10.54
CA LEU A 245 19.54 0.25 11.71
C LEU A 245 20.96 0.72 11.39
N LYS A 246 21.72 -0.09 10.66
CA LYS A 246 23.08 0.26 10.22
C LYS A 246 23.07 1.49 9.32
N PHE A 247 22.16 1.54 8.35
CA PHE A 247 22.08 2.64 7.41
C PHE A 247 21.63 3.94 8.09
N SER A 248 20.64 3.85 8.94
CA SER A 248 20.02 5.00 9.61
C SER A 248 20.88 5.56 10.74
N VAL A 249 21.48 4.69 11.59
CA VAL A 249 22.15 5.11 12.82
C VAL A 249 23.68 5.14 12.68
N TRP A 250 24.28 4.16 11.99
CA TRP A 250 25.74 3.97 11.95
C TRP A 250 26.41 4.58 10.73
N ARG A 251 25.66 5.11 9.79
CA ARG A 251 26.26 5.86 8.70
C ARG A 251 26.84 7.14 9.28
N LYS A 252 28.16 7.13 9.59
CA LYS A 252 28.89 8.34 9.92
C LYS A 252 28.59 9.37 8.84
N ALA A 253 28.03 10.50 9.21
CA ALA A 253 27.88 11.62 8.32
C ALA A 253 29.24 11.86 7.64
N LYS A 254 29.33 11.55 6.35
CA LYS A 254 30.44 12.01 5.54
C LYS A 254 30.39 13.51 5.72
N LYS A 255 31.40 14.06 6.39
CA LYS A 255 31.51 15.51 6.58
C LYS A 255 31.16 16.17 5.27
N GLU A 256 30.18 17.04 5.29
CA GLU A 256 29.97 18.00 4.24
C GLU A 256 31.31 18.70 3.97
N GLN A 257 31.99 18.22 2.95
CA GLN A 257 32.96 19.00 2.22
C GLN A 257 32.18 19.48 1.01
N LEU A 258 31.59 20.65 1.15
CA LEU A 258 31.43 21.68 0.12
C LEU A 258 30.88 22.93 0.81
#